data_a1594734ba56df007472929c556d873a
#
_entry.id   a1594734ba56df007472929c556d873a
#
_cell.length_a   1.000
_cell.length_b   1.000
_cell.length_c   1.000
_cell.angle_alpha   90.00
_cell.angle_beta   90.00
_cell.angle_gamma   90.00
#
_symmetry.space_group_name_H-M   'P 1'
#
loop_
_entity.id
_entity.type
_entity.pdbx_description
1 polymer ?
#
loop_
_entity_poly.entity_id
_entity_poly.type
_entity_poly.pdbx_seq_one_letter_code
_entity_poly.pdbx_strand_id
1 'polypeptide(L)'
;MNESRLDNPRPSRDKAKETIAGCSFLWKPVAYVLLFVLNFALVALPGVGPSMRAQEPAATIAVDVKVVTLPVTVRDKHGKIVRDLTKDDFTLQEDGRPQTIKYFSQEANLPLTLGLLVDTSRSQTNVLDAERNASRSFFDQMLVQPKDKAFLIHFDREVELLQDLTSSREKLQSALDLLKTSSDRERSNDPNDPSNSPSGSGSHRGGGTQLYDAVYLASNELMKKQQGRKALVILTDGVDHGSKTYLESAIEAAQRADTVVYSIYFAEPHRSEGQQPGRGMGRGGGGWPGGGGGWPGGGGGYPGGGGGRGGGQRHPEEPRTDGKKILERVSKETGGRFFEVTKKQTVGEIYDSIVEELRTQYSMGYTPDKDSSASGYHHVTLAVKKKDLTVQTREGYYADREVAATSR
;
A
#
# COMPACT_ATOMS: atom_id res chain seq x y z
N MET A 1 1.95 -60.26 -34.01
CA MET A 1 2.76 -61.26 -33.29
C MET A 1 2.93 -60.76 -31.89
N ASN A 2 2.21 -61.47 -31.00
CA ASN A 2 2.32 -61.62 -29.53
C ASN A 2 2.28 -60.32 -28.66
N GLU A 3 1.16 -59.99 -28.00
CA GLU A 3 0.42 -60.63 -26.85
C GLU A 3 1.33 -61.06 -25.68
N SER A 4 1.04 -60.38 -24.53
CA SER A 4 0.75 -60.91 -23.19
C SER A 4 0.67 -59.71 -22.21
N ARG A 5 -0.46 -59.26 -21.74
CA ARG A 5 -1.43 -59.74 -20.73
C ARG A 5 -0.81 -60.34 -19.45
N LEU A 6 -1.36 -59.85 -18.37
CA LEU A 6 -1.47 -60.40 -16.99
C LEU A 6 -0.83 -59.46 -15.96
N ASP A 7 -1.32 -59.13 -14.79
CA ASP A 7 -2.62 -59.36 -14.13
C ASP A 7 -2.61 -58.49 -12.86
N ASN A 8 -3.74 -58.01 -12.47
CA ASN A 8 -4.00 -57.43 -11.17
C ASN A 8 -4.26 -58.54 -10.14
N PRO A 9 -3.90 -58.43 -8.88
CA PRO A 9 -4.87 -58.81 -7.88
C PRO A 9 -5.02 -57.84 -6.71
N ARG A 10 -6.28 -57.53 -6.40
CA ARG A 10 -6.73 -57.17 -5.04
C ARG A 10 -6.71 -58.41 -4.15
N PRO A 11 -6.52 -58.27 -2.84
CA PRO A 11 -7.25 -59.09 -1.86
C PRO A 11 -7.96 -58.18 -0.85
N SER A 12 -9.16 -58.37 -0.65
CA SER A 12 -9.95 -59.25 0.24
C SER A 12 -9.96 -58.79 1.71
N ARG A 13 -11.20 -58.45 2.05
CA ARG A 13 -11.71 -58.38 3.44
C ARG A 13 -11.47 -59.74 4.10
N ASP A 14 -11.08 -59.71 5.38
CA ASP A 14 -11.59 -60.66 6.32
C ASP A 14 -11.81 -60.07 7.70
N LYS A 15 -12.96 -60.43 8.21
CA LYS A 15 -13.55 -60.21 9.52
C LYS A 15 -12.98 -61.27 10.47
N ALA A 16 -12.70 -60.90 11.69
CA ALA A 16 -12.84 -61.82 12.80
C ALA A 16 -13.34 -61.07 14.05
N LYS A 17 -14.47 -61.46 14.47
CA LYS A 17 -15.12 -61.27 15.77
C LYS A 17 -14.43 -62.16 16.79
N GLU A 18 -14.50 -61.75 18.06
CA GLU A 18 -14.85 -62.53 19.27
C GLU A 18 -14.40 -61.72 20.48
N THR A 19 -15.25 -61.21 21.31
CA THR A 19 -16.24 -61.73 22.24
C THR A 19 -15.62 -62.26 23.57
N ILE A 20 -16.25 -61.77 24.65
CA ILE A 20 -16.39 -62.33 26.04
C ILE A 20 -15.29 -61.91 27.02
N ALA A 21 -15.51 -61.46 28.19
CA ALA A 21 -16.55 -61.33 29.21
C ALA A 21 -15.82 -60.73 30.41
N GLY A 22 -16.35 -59.92 31.17
CA GLY A 22 -17.44 -60.02 32.09
C GLY A 22 -16.98 -59.88 33.51
N CYS A 23 -17.67 -59.13 34.29
CA CYS A 23 -17.72 -59.17 35.73
C CYS A 23 -16.54 -58.67 36.60
N SER A 24 -16.69 -57.45 37.05
CA SER A 24 -16.49 -57.08 38.47
C SER A 24 -16.79 -55.59 38.70
N PHE A 25 -18.07 -55.31 38.57
CA PHE A 25 -18.64 -54.00 38.94
C PHE A 25 -19.54 -54.28 40.14
N LEU A 26 -19.04 -54.14 41.35
CA LEU A 26 -19.90 -54.06 42.57
C LEU A 26 -19.18 -53.84 43.90
N TRP A 27 -17.95 -53.25 43.93
CA TRP A 27 -17.37 -53.01 45.26
C TRP A 27 -16.67 -51.65 45.45
N LYS A 28 -17.00 -50.65 44.68
CA LYS A 28 -16.42 -49.30 44.84
C LYS A 28 -17.30 -48.22 45.48
N PRO A 29 -18.61 -48.37 45.75
CA PRO A 29 -19.34 -47.27 46.40
C PRO A 29 -19.22 -47.19 47.92
N VAL A 30 -18.84 -48.27 48.62
CA VAL A 30 -18.82 -48.30 50.11
C VAL A 30 -17.57 -47.59 50.65
N ALA A 31 -16.45 -47.59 49.98
CA ALA A 31 -15.25 -46.95 50.40
C ALA A 31 -15.28 -45.41 50.34
N TYR A 32 -16.05 -44.86 49.43
CA TYR A 32 -16.19 -43.39 49.27
C TYR A 32 -17.13 -42.77 50.31
N VAL A 33 -18.16 -43.52 50.78
CA VAL A 33 -19.09 -43.01 51.80
C VAL A 33 -18.41 -42.93 53.17
N LEU A 34 -17.53 -43.89 53.54
CA LEU A 34 -16.78 -43.87 54.82
C LEU A 34 -15.73 -42.75 54.85
N LEU A 35 -15.10 -42.41 53.73
CA LEU A 35 -14.17 -41.31 53.62
C LEU A 35 -14.86 -39.93 53.71
N PHE A 36 -16.12 -39.84 53.27
CA PHE A 36 -16.90 -38.59 53.30
C PHE A 36 -17.43 -38.28 54.70
N VAL A 37 -17.78 -39.35 55.51
CA VAL A 37 -18.25 -39.17 56.88
C VAL A 37 -17.12 -38.84 57.83
N LEU A 38 -15.90 -39.34 57.60
CA LEU A 38 -14.76 -39.05 58.43
C LEU A 38 -14.22 -37.61 58.25
N ASN A 39 -14.42 -37.03 57.07
CA ASN A 39 -14.06 -35.63 56.80
C ASN A 39 -15.10 -34.62 57.34
N PHE A 40 -16.35 -35.03 57.54
CA PHE A 40 -17.38 -34.13 58.07
C PHE A 40 -17.36 -33.98 59.59
N ALA A 41 -16.77 -34.97 60.32
CA ALA A 41 -16.67 -34.94 61.79
C ALA A 41 -15.52 -34.04 62.31
N LEU A 42 -14.58 -33.63 61.44
CA LEU A 42 -13.45 -32.81 61.83
C LEU A 42 -13.68 -31.29 61.71
N VAL A 43 -14.83 -30.88 61.16
CA VAL A 43 -15.17 -29.46 60.91
C VAL A 43 -15.97 -28.83 62.07
N ALA A 44 -16.33 -29.63 63.12
CA ALA A 44 -17.20 -29.15 64.20
C ALA A 44 -16.48 -28.78 65.50
N LEU A 45 -15.16 -28.49 65.46
CA LEU A 45 -14.44 -27.89 66.58
C LEU A 45 -14.39 -26.38 66.44
N PRO A 46 -15.07 -25.62 67.29
CA PRO A 46 -14.97 -24.15 67.25
C PRO A 46 -13.63 -23.71 67.82
N GLY A 47 -12.74 -23.18 66.96
CA GLY A 47 -11.58 -22.46 67.46
C GLY A 47 -10.27 -22.56 66.66
N VAL A 48 -10.14 -23.41 65.63
CA VAL A 48 -8.92 -23.48 64.83
C VAL A 48 -9.28 -23.42 63.33
N GLY A 49 -9.74 -22.26 62.87
CA GLY A 49 -9.79 -21.98 61.46
C GLY A 49 -8.38 -21.64 60.97
N PRO A 50 -7.87 -22.30 59.91
CA PRO A 50 -6.70 -21.76 59.24
C PRO A 50 -7.08 -20.41 58.68
N SER A 51 -6.42 -19.35 59.16
CA SER A 51 -6.50 -18.02 58.56
C SER A 51 -5.94 -18.18 57.14
N MET A 52 -6.85 -18.37 56.16
CA MET A 52 -6.54 -18.18 54.75
C MET A 52 -6.19 -16.69 54.60
N ARG A 53 -4.89 -16.39 54.70
CA ARG A 53 -4.36 -15.17 54.14
C ARG A 53 -4.72 -15.24 52.66
N ALA A 54 -5.69 -14.48 52.25
CA ALA A 54 -5.87 -14.18 50.84
C ALA A 54 -4.53 -13.63 50.35
N GLN A 55 -3.78 -14.41 49.56
CA GLN A 55 -2.68 -13.87 48.77
C GLN A 55 -3.31 -12.88 47.83
N GLU A 56 -3.12 -11.58 48.08
CA GLU A 56 -3.40 -10.55 47.08
C GLU A 56 -2.74 -10.99 45.81
N PRO A 57 -3.47 -11.02 44.68
CA PRO A 57 -2.86 -11.33 43.37
C PRO A 57 -1.74 -10.32 43.18
N ALA A 58 -0.52 -10.80 43.06
CA ALA A 58 0.62 -9.97 42.72
C ALA A 58 0.21 -9.19 41.46
N ALA A 59 0.13 -7.88 41.59
CA ALA A 59 -0.17 -7.02 40.46
C ALA A 59 0.89 -7.26 39.38
N THR A 60 0.54 -8.02 38.39
CA THR A 60 1.39 -8.20 37.21
C THR A 60 1.37 -6.87 36.48
N ILE A 61 2.38 -6.05 36.70
CA ILE A 61 2.59 -4.85 35.88
C ILE A 61 2.99 -5.33 34.51
N ALA A 62 2.03 -5.45 33.61
CA ALA A 62 2.29 -5.61 32.18
C ALA A 62 2.88 -4.27 31.69
N VAL A 63 4.18 -4.18 31.60
CA VAL A 63 4.84 -3.07 30.91
C VAL A 63 4.72 -3.37 29.43
N ASP A 64 3.81 -2.69 28.76
CA ASP A 64 3.73 -2.69 27.30
C ASP A 64 4.94 -1.92 26.75
N VAL A 65 5.97 -2.67 26.35
CA VAL A 65 7.20 -2.09 25.80
C VAL A 65 6.99 -1.89 24.31
N LYS A 66 6.66 -0.68 23.91
CA LYS A 66 6.53 -0.31 22.51
C LYS A 66 7.90 -0.42 21.82
N VAL A 67 8.01 -1.35 20.87
CA VAL A 67 9.20 -1.51 20.03
C VAL A 67 8.96 -0.78 18.72
N VAL A 68 9.86 0.13 18.39
CA VAL A 68 9.90 0.79 17.07
C VAL A 68 10.71 -0.08 16.13
N THR A 69 10.08 -0.53 15.03
CA THR A 69 10.73 -1.35 14.01
C THR A 69 11.09 -0.49 12.80
N LEU A 70 12.33 -0.61 12.34
CA LEU A 70 12.86 0.09 11.18
C LEU A 70 13.21 -0.92 10.09
N PRO A 71 12.54 -0.88 8.94
CA PRO A 71 13.01 -1.56 7.75
C PRO A 71 14.23 -0.80 7.19
N VAL A 72 15.34 -1.51 6.95
CA VAL A 72 16.60 -0.87 6.56
C VAL A 72 17.20 -1.58 5.35
N THR A 73 17.50 -0.81 4.32
CA THR A 73 18.28 -1.26 3.15
C THR A 73 19.59 -0.50 3.11
N VAL A 74 20.69 -1.21 2.90
CA VAL A 74 22.02 -0.60 2.75
C VAL A 74 22.56 -0.92 1.36
N ARG A 75 23.11 0.11 0.68
CA ARG A 75 23.68 0.00 -0.65
C ARG A 75 25.10 0.53 -0.66
N ASP A 76 25.92 -0.08 -1.51
CA ASP A 76 27.25 0.43 -1.83
C ASP A 76 27.16 1.60 -2.86
N LYS A 77 28.29 2.19 -3.18
CA LYS A 77 28.42 3.28 -4.17
C LYS A 77 27.98 2.86 -5.60
N HIS A 78 27.84 1.58 -5.88
CA HIS A 78 27.37 1.05 -7.14
C HIS A 78 25.86 0.73 -7.12
N GLY A 79 25.19 0.98 -5.99
CA GLY A 79 23.77 0.71 -5.79
C GLY A 79 23.45 -0.74 -5.42
N LYS A 80 24.45 -1.62 -5.25
CA LYS A 80 24.27 -3.01 -4.86
C LYS A 80 23.91 -3.11 -3.38
N ILE A 81 22.95 -3.98 -3.05
CA ILE A 81 22.53 -4.22 -1.67
C ILE A 81 23.61 -4.97 -0.90
N VAL A 82 23.96 -4.45 0.28
CA VAL A 82 24.94 -5.01 1.22
C VAL A 82 24.19 -5.82 2.28
N ARG A 83 24.57 -7.09 2.46
CA ARG A 83 23.83 -8.07 3.28
C ARG A 83 24.62 -8.63 4.46
N ASP A 84 25.87 -8.23 4.65
CA ASP A 84 26.82 -8.77 5.60
C ASP A 84 27.14 -7.81 6.76
N LEU A 85 26.18 -6.92 7.08
CA LEU A 85 26.30 -5.99 8.18
C LEU A 85 25.72 -6.57 9.47
N THR A 86 26.26 -6.09 10.59
CA THR A 86 25.81 -6.38 11.94
C THR A 86 25.23 -5.15 12.62
N LYS A 87 24.53 -5.30 13.74
CA LYS A 87 23.99 -4.16 14.49
C LYS A 87 25.07 -3.14 14.90
N ASP A 88 26.32 -3.61 15.11
CA ASP A 88 27.44 -2.77 15.55
C ASP A 88 27.99 -1.87 14.45
N ASP A 89 27.64 -2.15 13.18
CA ASP A 89 27.97 -1.30 12.03
C ASP A 89 27.09 -0.04 11.95
N PHE A 90 26.08 0.10 12.81
CA PHE A 90 25.11 1.20 12.76
C PHE A 90 25.18 2.12 13.96
N THR A 91 24.73 3.34 13.77
CA THR A 91 24.41 4.31 14.83
C THR A 91 22.98 4.78 14.63
N LEU A 92 22.19 4.73 15.69
CA LEU A 92 20.78 5.10 15.70
C LEU A 92 20.54 6.28 16.64
N GLN A 93 19.78 7.25 16.18
CA GLN A 93 19.34 8.39 17.01
C GLN A 93 17.82 8.59 16.81
N GLU A 94 17.16 8.98 17.88
CA GLU A 94 15.77 9.46 17.88
C GLU A 94 15.73 10.87 18.46
N ASP A 95 15.18 11.82 17.72
CA ASP A 95 15.17 13.25 18.08
C ASP A 95 16.55 13.79 18.50
N GLY A 96 17.59 13.30 17.82
CA GLY A 96 19.00 13.64 18.13
C GLY A 96 19.61 12.91 19.32
N ARG A 97 18.87 12.06 20.02
CA ARG A 97 19.36 11.28 21.17
C ARG A 97 19.80 9.88 20.71
N PRO A 98 21.00 9.40 21.09
CA PRO A 98 21.45 8.05 20.75
C PRO A 98 20.52 6.98 21.29
N GLN A 99 20.19 5.99 20.49
CA GLN A 99 19.35 4.84 20.85
C GLN A 99 20.11 3.53 20.67
N THR A 100 19.78 2.53 21.49
CA THR A 100 20.38 1.20 21.42
C THR A 100 19.54 0.26 20.56
N ILE A 101 20.12 -0.29 19.48
CA ILE A 101 19.48 -1.32 18.67
C ILE A 101 19.39 -2.61 19.47
N LYS A 102 18.17 -3.01 19.88
CA LYS A 102 17.88 -4.22 20.65
C LYS A 102 17.65 -5.43 19.77
N TYR A 103 16.98 -5.23 18.65
CA TYR A 103 16.63 -6.27 17.69
C TYR A 103 17.29 -5.97 16.35
N PHE A 104 17.90 -6.99 15.78
CA PHE A 104 18.55 -6.90 14.48
C PHE A 104 18.42 -8.26 13.80
N SER A 105 17.75 -8.30 12.69
CA SER A 105 17.60 -9.52 11.90
C SER A 105 17.54 -9.19 10.39
N GLN A 106 17.91 -10.17 9.59
CA GLN A 106 17.72 -10.18 8.15
C GLN A 106 16.75 -11.32 7.84
N GLU A 107 15.49 -11.15 8.23
CA GLU A 107 14.48 -12.20 8.12
C GLU A 107 13.75 -12.14 6.77
N ALA A 108 14.22 -12.94 5.84
CA ALA A 108 13.49 -13.19 4.59
C ALA A 108 12.13 -13.89 4.80
N ASN A 109 11.88 -14.44 5.99
CA ASN A 109 10.76 -15.33 6.28
C ASN A 109 9.55 -14.65 6.94
N LEU A 110 9.61 -13.35 7.23
CA LEU A 110 8.43 -12.64 7.74
C LEU A 110 7.38 -12.53 6.63
N PRO A 111 6.09 -12.73 6.97
CA PRO A 111 5.01 -12.51 6.03
C PRO A 111 5.10 -11.14 5.40
N LEU A 112 4.85 -11.06 4.09
CA LEU A 112 4.78 -9.82 3.36
C LEU A 112 3.35 -9.52 2.96
N THR A 113 2.89 -8.31 3.27
CA THR A 113 1.66 -7.74 2.70
C THR A 113 2.02 -6.67 1.69
N LEU A 114 1.59 -6.86 0.46
CA LEU A 114 1.88 -5.98 -0.66
C LEU A 114 0.59 -5.33 -1.16
N GLY A 115 0.57 -4.01 -1.30
CA GLY A 115 -0.48 -3.28 -2.02
C GLY A 115 0.07 -2.73 -3.33
N LEU A 116 -0.63 -2.99 -4.42
CA LEU A 116 -0.36 -2.37 -5.70
C LEU A 116 -1.44 -1.32 -5.99
N LEU A 117 -1.02 -0.07 -6.15
CA LEU A 117 -1.87 1.07 -6.44
C LEU A 117 -1.57 1.55 -7.86
N VAL A 118 -2.53 1.44 -8.76
CA VAL A 118 -2.35 1.74 -10.19
C VAL A 118 -3.19 2.95 -10.57
N ASP A 119 -2.53 3.97 -11.07
CA ASP A 119 -3.16 5.14 -11.66
C ASP A 119 -3.77 4.75 -13.01
N THR A 120 -5.08 4.90 -13.14
CA THR A 120 -5.82 4.63 -14.39
C THR A 120 -6.37 5.90 -15.01
N SER A 121 -5.85 7.05 -14.61
CA SER A 121 -6.18 8.34 -15.21
C SER A 121 -5.79 8.40 -16.68
N ARG A 122 -6.29 9.41 -17.38
CA ARG A 122 -6.08 9.54 -18.83
C ARG A 122 -4.61 9.65 -19.24
N SER A 123 -3.75 10.19 -18.40
CA SER A 123 -2.31 10.28 -18.64
C SER A 123 -1.65 8.91 -18.80
N GLN A 124 -2.19 7.88 -18.13
CA GLN A 124 -1.62 6.53 -18.10
C GLN A 124 -2.07 5.62 -19.27
N THR A 125 -2.91 6.11 -20.18
CA THR A 125 -3.49 5.30 -21.29
C THR A 125 -2.43 4.55 -22.11
N ASN A 126 -1.27 5.14 -22.35
CA ASN A 126 -0.23 4.55 -23.20
C ASN A 126 0.67 3.54 -22.48
N VAL A 127 0.66 3.48 -21.15
CA VAL A 127 1.57 2.67 -20.34
C VAL A 127 0.87 1.53 -19.62
N LEU A 128 -0.46 1.59 -19.48
CA LEU A 128 -1.25 0.63 -18.68
C LEU A 128 -1.04 -0.84 -19.08
N ASP A 129 -0.90 -1.15 -20.39
CA ASP A 129 -0.68 -2.52 -20.83
C ASP A 129 0.70 -3.04 -20.41
N ALA A 130 1.72 -2.20 -20.46
CA ALA A 130 3.06 -2.54 -19.99
C ALA A 130 3.07 -2.72 -18.46
N GLU A 131 2.38 -1.85 -17.72
CA GLU A 131 2.20 -1.94 -16.27
C GLU A 131 1.50 -3.24 -15.87
N ARG A 132 0.40 -3.58 -16.54
CA ARG A 132 -0.36 -4.81 -16.29
C ARG A 132 0.51 -6.05 -16.48
N ASN A 133 1.26 -6.11 -17.58
CA ASN A 133 2.12 -7.27 -17.87
C ASN A 133 3.28 -7.39 -16.88
N ALA A 134 3.93 -6.29 -16.52
CA ALA A 134 4.99 -6.28 -15.51
C ALA A 134 4.45 -6.64 -14.11
N SER A 135 3.24 -6.17 -13.76
CA SER A 135 2.60 -6.45 -12.47
C SER A 135 2.25 -7.93 -12.28
N ARG A 136 1.93 -8.66 -13.37
CA ARG A 136 1.75 -10.13 -13.29
C ARG A 136 3.03 -10.81 -12.82
N SER A 137 4.15 -10.54 -13.49
CA SER A 137 5.45 -11.10 -13.11
C SER A 137 5.86 -10.68 -11.68
N PHE A 138 5.54 -9.46 -11.30
CA PHE A 138 5.81 -8.95 -9.96
C PHE A 138 5.06 -9.72 -8.88
N PHE A 139 3.76 -9.96 -9.04
CA PHE A 139 3.01 -10.78 -8.08
C PHE A 139 3.53 -12.22 -8.01
N ASP A 140 3.93 -12.81 -9.13
CA ASP A 140 4.51 -14.15 -9.16
C ASP A 140 5.82 -14.24 -8.38
N GLN A 141 6.64 -13.19 -8.44
CA GLN A 141 7.90 -13.10 -7.69
C GLN A 141 7.70 -12.77 -6.21
N MET A 142 6.68 -11.98 -5.88
CA MET A 142 6.45 -11.50 -4.51
C MET A 142 5.67 -12.49 -3.65
N LEU A 143 4.71 -13.21 -4.19
CA LEU A 143 3.89 -14.16 -3.46
C LEU A 143 4.52 -15.56 -3.47
N VAL A 144 5.64 -15.73 -2.79
CA VAL A 144 6.38 -17.00 -2.75
C VAL A 144 6.02 -17.82 -1.52
N GLN A 145 5.74 -17.16 -0.40
CA GLN A 145 5.40 -17.85 0.84
C GLN A 145 3.88 -17.97 1.01
N PRO A 146 3.39 -19.04 1.64
CA PRO A 146 1.96 -19.22 1.86
C PRO A 146 1.28 -18.10 2.68
N LYS A 147 2.08 -17.35 3.43
CA LYS A 147 1.61 -16.23 4.26
C LYS A 147 1.68 -14.88 3.56
N ASP A 148 2.34 -14.81 2.41
CA ASP A 148 2.40 -13.58 1.63
C ASP A 148 1.02 -13.26 1.05
N LYS A 149 0.64 -12.00 1.09
CA LYS A 149 -0.65 -11.52 0.59
C LYS A 149 -0.46 -10.27 -0.23
N ALA A 150 -1.33 -10.08 -1.21
CA ALA A 150 -1.40 -8.83 -1.93
C ALA A 150 -2.84 -8.38 -2.15
N PHE A 151 -3.01 -7.10 -2.43
CA PHE A 151 -4.25 -6.49 -2.90
C PHE A 151 -3.96 -5.55 -4.07
N LEU A 152 -5.00 -5.23 -4.84
CA LEU A 152 -4.93 -4.33 -5.98
C LEU A 152 -5.96 -3.23 -5.85
N ILE A 153 -5.50 -1.99 -5.89
CA ILE A 153 -6.31 -0.79 -5.99
C ILE A 153 -5.99 -0.10 -7.32
N HIS A 154 -7.00 0.39 -8.01
CA HIS A 154 -6.79 1.41 -9.01
C HIS A 154 -7.41 2.74 -8.57
N PHE A 155 -6.90 3.82 -9.09
CA PHE A 155 -7.41 5.15 -8.79
C PHE A 155 -7.35 6.06 -10.01
N ASP A 156 -8.40 6.83 -10.16
CA ASP A 156 -8.53 7.97 -11.06
C ASP A 156 -9.43 9.01 -10.37
N ARG A 157 -10.65 9.22 -10.83
CA ARG A 157 -11.68 10.06 -10.16
C ARG A 157 -12.23 9.43 -8.90
N GLU A 158 -12.05 8.13 -8.75
CA GLU A 158 -12.47 7.31 -7.63
C GLU A 158 -11.36 6.34 -7.27
N VAL A 159 -11.36 5.90 -6.02
CA VAL A 159 -10.45 4.86 -5.53
C VAL A 159 -11.24 3.58 -5.39
N GLU A 160 -10.86 2.54 -6.12
CA GLU A 160 -11.56 1.25 -6.14
C GLU A 160 -10.63 0.09 -5.79
N LEU A 161 -11.08 -0.75 -4.87
CA LEU A 161 -10.39 -1.99 -4.51
C LEU A 161 -10.79 -3.10 -5.49
N LEU A 162 -9.95 -3.39 -6.48
CA LEU A 162 -10.23 -4.43 -7.47
C LEU A 162 -10.06 -5.84 -6.92
N GLN A 163 -9.11 -6.02 -6.00
CA GLN A 163 -8.88 -7.29 -5.32
C GLN A 163 -8.44 -7.03 -3.88
N ASP A 164 -9.21 -7.55 -2.94
CA ASP A 164 -8.88 -7.55 -1.52
C ASP A 164 -7.73 -8.52 -1.22
N LEU A 165 -7.19 -8.45 -0.01
CA LEU A 165 -6.06 -9.25 0.46
C LEU A 165 -6.21 -10.74 0.13
N THR A 166 -5.29 -11.23 -0.69
CA THR A 166 -5.28 -12.64 -1.11
C THR A 166 -3.84 -13.14 -1.31
N SER A 167 -3.64 -14.45 -1.14
CA SER A 167 -2.42 -15.14 -1.56
C SER A 167 -2.56 -15.82 -2.93
N SER A 168 -3.76 -15.74 -3.56
CA SER A 168 -4.01 -16.34 -4.87
C SER A 168 -3.51 -15.41 -5.98
N ARG A 169 -2.52 -15.90 -6.73
CA ARG A 169 -2.00 -15.21 -7.92
C ARG A 169 -3.05 -15.10 -9.00
N GLU A 170 -3.88 -16.14 -9.17
CA GLU A 170 -4.94 -16.18 -10.17
C GLU A 170 -5.97 -15.06 -9.94
N LYS A 171 -6.35 -14.80 -8.68
CA LYS A 171 -7.27 -13.70 -8.35
C LYS A 171 -6.66 -12.35 -8.67
N LEU A 172 -5.38 -12.15 -8.33
CA LEU A 172 -4.67 -10.90 -8.63
C LEU A 172 -4.50 -10.69 -10.14
N GLN A 173 -4.16 -11.76 -10.88
CA GLN A 173 -4.06 -11.71 -12.34
C GLN A 173 -5.40 -11.36 -12.98
N SER A 174 -6.50 -11.98 -12.52
CA SER A 174 -7.85 -11.65 -12.98
C SER A 174 -8.24 -10.20 -12.68
N ALA A 175 -7.82 -9.67 -11.52
CA ALA A 175 -8.07 -8.28 -11.15
C ALA A 175 -7.24 -7.31 -12.01
N LEU A 176 -6.00 -7.67 -12.38
CA LEU A 176 -5.20 -6.88 -13.32
C LEU A 176 -5.88 -6.74 -14.71
N ASP A 177 -6.63 -7.75 -15.14
CA ASP A 177 -7.39 -7.72 -16.39
C ASP A 177 -8.56 -6.72 -16.34
N LEU A 178 -9.03 -6.36 -15.15
CA LEU A 178 -10.08 -5.35 -14.95
C LEU A 178 -9.56 -3.92 -15.05
N LEU A 179 -8.24 -3.71 -14.99
CA LEU A 179 -7.66 -2.37 -15.13
C LEU A 179 -8.01 -1.78 -16.51
N LYS A 180 -8.70 -0.65 -16.49
CA LYS A 180 -9.08 0.11 -17.68
C LYS A 180 -8.85 1.59 -17.41
N THR A 181 -8.34 2.31 -18.39
CA THR A 181 -8.23 3.77 -18.28
C THR A 181 -9.60 4.44 -18.33
N SER A 182 -9.68 5.66 -17.83
CA SER A 182 -10.90 6.48 -17.95
C SER A 182 -11.36 6.61 -19.41
N SER A 183 -10.41 6.67 -20.35
CA SER A 183 -10.71 6.74 -21.79
C SER A 183 -11.36 5.46 -22.33
N ASP A 184 -10.97 4.31 -21.84
CA ASP A 184 -11.52 3.02 -22.27
C ASP A 184 -12.90 2.78 -21.67
N ARG A 185 -13.14 3.24 -20.45
CA ARG A 185 -14.46 3.21 -19.81
C ARG A 185 -15.46 4.12 -20.54
N GLU A 186 -15.03 5.32 -20.95
CA GLU A 186 -15.88 6.23 -21.73
C GLU A 186 -16.27 5.64 -23.11
N ARG A 187 -15.40 4.82 -23.73
CA ARG A 187 -15.67 4.16 -25.01
C ARG A 187 -16.56 2.92 -24.90
N SER A 188 -16.52 2.24 -23.75
CA SER A 188 -17.32 1.03 -23.50
C SER A 188 -18.72 1.33 -22.98
N ASN A 189 -19.09 2.60 -22.80
CA ASN A 189 -20.44 2.99 -22.43
C ASN A 189 -21.43 2.58 -23.53
N ASP A 190 -22.16 1.51 -23.24
CA ASP A 190 -23.29 1.07 -24.05
C ASP A 190 -24.34 2.20 -24.07
N PRO A 191 -24.85 2.64 -25.27
CA PRO A 191 -25.94 3.62 -25.34
C PRO A 191 -27.20 3.19 -24.59
N ASN A 192 -27.34 1.91 -24.24
CA ASN A 192 -28.49 1.35 -23.54
C ASN A 192 -28.28 1.21 -22.01
N ASP A 193 -27.14 1.63 -21.45
CA ASP A 193 -26.95 1.62 -20.00
C ASP A 193 -27.80 2.72 -19.35
N PRO A 194 -28.79 2.37 -18.51
CA PRO A 194 -29.67 3.35 -17.86
C PRO A 194 -28.95 4.32 -16.93
N SER A 195 -27.68 4.04 -16.56
CA SER A 195 -26.83 4.97 -15.81
C SER A 195 -26.28 6.11 -16.69
N ASN A 196 -26.42 6.01 -18.00
CA ASN A 196 -25.95 6.96 -18.99
C ASN A 196 -26.98 8.05 -19.34
N SER A 197 -27.92 8.36 -18.43
CA SER A 197 -28.89 9.41 -18.60
C SER A 197 -28.20 10.77 -18.75
N PRO A 198 -28.49 11.53 -19.82
CA PRO A 198 -27.95 12.88 -19.99
C PRO A 198 -28.69 13.90 -19.12
N SER A 199 -28.84 13.61 -17.85
CA SER A 199 -29.50 14.53 -16.90
C SER A 199 -28.46 15.28 -16.12
N GLY A 200 -28.17 16.47 -16.55
CA GLY A 200 -27.50 17.44 -15.69
C GLY A 200 -26.37 18.20 -16.37
N SER A 201 -26.77 19.29 -16.92
CA SER A 201 -26.02 20.53 -17.03
C SER A 201 -24.74 20.58 -16.21
N GLY A 202 -23.58 20.64 -16.85
CA GLY A 202 -22.45 21.42 -16.37
C GLY A 202 -21.65 20.83 -15.25
N SER A 203 -21.18 19.59 -15.31
CA SER A 203 -20.15 19.16 -14.39
C SER A 203 -18.88 18.75 -15.13
N HIS A 204 -17.92 19.61 -14.93
CA HIS A 204 -16.48 19.40 -14.96
C HIS A 204 -15.96 18.15 -15.71
N ARG A 205 -15.68 18.31 -17.00
CA ARG A 205 -14.81 17.41 -17.78
C ARG A 205 -13.33 17.53 -17.34
N GLY A 206 -13.08 17.79 -16.07
CA GLY A 206 -11.77 17.72 -15.48
C GLY A 206 -11.45 16.26 -15.12
N GLY A 207 -10.39 15.69 -15.68
CA GLY A 207 -9.84 14.44 -15.18
C GLY A 207 -9.49 14.61 -13.70
N GLY A 208 -9.90 13.68 -12.84
CA GLY A 208 -9.48 13.62 -11.45
C GLY A 208 -8.46 12.49 -11.26
N THR A 209 -7.56 12.65 -10.31
CA THR A 209 -6.64 11.59 -9.86
C THR A 209 -6.57 11.69 -8.35
N GLN A 210 -7.07 10.68 -7.65
CA GLN A 210 -7.15 10.67 -6.17
C GLN A 210 -5.99 9.88 -5.57
N LEU A 211 -4.76 10.33 -5.83
CA LEU A 211 -3.53 9.68 -5.37
C LEU A 211 -3.43 9.62 -3.85
N TYR A 212 -3.68 10.75 -3.17
CA TYR A 212 -3.53 10.80 -1.71
C TYR A 212 -4.62 10.01 -1.00
N ASP A 213 -5.85 10.00 -1.52
CA ASP A 213 -6.93 9.18 -0.99
C ASP A 213 -6.61 7.68 -1.17
N ALA A 214 -6.02 7.27 -2.30
CA ALA A 214 -5.62 5.89 -2.53
C ALA A 214 -4.56 5.42 -1.53
N VAL A 215 -3.52 6.22 -1.29
CA VAL A 215 -2.47 5.92 -0.30
C VAL A 215 -3.04 5.88 1.11
N TYR A 216 -3.89 6.84 1.47
CA TYR A 216 -4.52 6.90 2.78
C TYR A 216 -5.41 5.67 3.05
N LEU A 217 -6.32 5.35 2.12
CA LEU A 217 -7.24 4.21 2.26
C LEU A 217 -6.48 2.88 2.30
N ALA A 218 -5.51 2.68 1.41
CA ALA A 218 -4.66 1.49 1.41
C ALA A 218 -3.93 1.32 2.76
N SER A 219 -3.38 2.40 3.30
CA SER A 219 -2.63 2.38 4.55
C SER A 219 -3.53 2.15 5.77
N ASN A 220 -4.60 2.93 5.90
CA ASN A 220 -5.44 2.95 7.10
C ASN A 220 -6.42 1.77 7.15
N GLU A 221 -7.02 1.39 6.01
CA GLU A 221 -8.06 0.34 5.97
C GLU A 221 -7.50 -1.07 5.76
N LEU A 222 -6.42 -1.21 5.00
CA LEU A 222 -5.87 -2.52 4.65
C LEU A 222 -4.57 -2.81 5.40
N MET A 223 -3.54 -1.96 5.27
CA MET A 223 -2.20 -2.23 5.80
C MET A 223 -2.12 -2.20 7.33
N LYS A 224 -2.80 -1.25 7.98
CA LYS A 224 -2.78 -1.10 9.45
C LYS A 224 -3.23 -2.35 10.19
N LYS A 225 -4.09 -3.15 9.57
CA LYS A 225 -4.65 -4.40 10.14
C LYS A 225 -3.72 -5.60 9.95
N GLN A 226 -2.63 -5.46 9.19
CA GLN A 226 -1.73 -6.56 8.87
C GLN A 226 -0.50 -6.57 9.77
N GLN A 227 0.06 -7.78 9.96
CA GLN A 227 1.29 -8.02 10.69
C GLN A 227 2.44 -8.36 9.72
N GLY A 228 3.68 -8.17 10.15
CA GLY A 228 4.85 -8.48 9.34
C GLY A 228 5.30 -7.30 8.49
N ARG A 229 5.93 -7.60 7.35
CA ARG A 229 6.43 -6.58 6.42
C ARG A 229 5.29 -6.06 5.55
N LYS A 230 5.25 -4.75 5.37
CA LYS A 230 4.18 -4.07 4.64
C LYS A 230 4.77 -3.10 3.62
N ALA A 231 4.35 -3.22 2.38
CA ALA A 231 4.80 -2.35 1.30
C ALA A 231 3.65 -1.95 0.37
N LEU A 232 3.62 -0.69 -0.02
CA LEU A 232 2.81 -0.19 -1.13
C LEU A 232 3.72 0.09 -2.32
N VAL A 233 3.26 -0.26 -3.51
CA VAL A 233 3.89 0.13 -4.77
C VAL A 233 2.88 0.94 -5.55
N ILE A 234 3.25 2.17 -5.90
CA ILE A 234 2.39 3.13 -6.60
C ILE A 234 2.93 3.34 -8.01
N LEU A 235 2.07 3.22 -9.00
CA LEU A 235 2.36 3.50 -10.41
C LEU A 235 1.55 4.72 -10.83
N THR A 236 2.20 5.86 -11.11
CA THR A 236 1.52 7.13 -11.41
C THR A 236 2.49 8.17 -11.98
N ASP A 237 1.97 9.26 -12.54
CA ASP A 237 2.73 10.49 -12.83
C ASP A 237 2.83 11.43 -11.61
N GLY A 238 2.27 11.04 -10.48
CA GLY A 238 2.35 11.76 -9.20
C GLY A 238 1.48 13.00 -9.11
N VAL A 239 0.63 13.26 -10.08
CA VAL A 239 -0.25 14.42 -10.07
C VAL A 239 -1.56 14.07 -9.38
N ASP A 240 -1.89 14.81 -8.32
CA ASP A 240 -3.16 14.67 -7.61
C ASP A 240 -4.13 15.76 -8.03
N HIS A 241 -5.34 15.34 -8.42
CA HIS A 241 -6.42 16.23 -8.78
C HIS A 241 -7.74 15.73 -8.21
N GLY A 242 -8.01 16.05 -6.95
CA GLY A 242 -9.33 15.78 -6.38
C GLY A 242 -9.36 14.91 -5.14
N SER A 243 -8.23 14.52 -4.58
CA SER A 243 -8.19 13.89 -3.25
C SER A 243 -8.81 14.78 -2.20
N LYS A 244 -9.56 14.19 -1.28
CA LYS A 244 -10.08 14.82 -0.08
C LYS A 244 -9.04 14.86 1.02
N THR A 245 -8.11 13.94 0.98
CA THR A 245 -6.99 13.80 1.91
C THR A 245 -5.81 14.67 1.45
N TYR A 246 -5.08 15.24 2.40
CA TYR A 246 -3.84 15.97 2.11
C TYR A 246 -2.65 14.99 2.03
N LEU A 247 -1.60 15.39 1.31
CA LEU A 247 -0.37 14.61 1.16
C LEU A 247 0.21 14.19 2.52
N GLU A 248 0.28 15.13 3.46
CA GLU A 248 0.79 14.88 4.81
C GLU A 248 0.01 13.79 5.53
N SER A 249 -1.32 13.81 5.42
CA SER A 249 -2.19 12.81 6.05
C SER A 249 -2.04 11.43 5.40
N ALA A 250 -1.80 11.36 4.09
CA ALA A 250 -1.53 10.11 3.40
C ALA A 250 -0.18 9.50 3.84
N ILE A 251 0.86 10.32 3.95
CA ILE A 251 2.19 9.91 4.46
C ILE A 251 2.07 9.46 5.93
N GLU A 252 1.39 10.23 6.78
CA GLU A 252 1.16 9.88 8.17
C GLU A 252 0.45 8.52 8.30
N ALA A 253 -0.58 8.27 7.48
CA ALA A 253 -1.31 7.00 7.49
C ALA A 253 -0.38 5.82 7.15
N ALA A 254 0.50 5.98 6.15
CA ALA A 254 1.49 4.96 5.79
C ALA A 254 2.50 4.71 6.92
N GLN A 255 3.00 5.78 7.55
CA GLN A 255 3.93 5.67 8.68
C GLN A 255 3.30 5.02 9.91
N ARG A 256 2.03 5.38 10.27
CA ARG A 256 1.28 4.74 11.36
C ARG A 256 0.94 3.28 11.08
N ALA A 257 0.84 2.93 9.80
CA ALA A 257 0.64 1.55 9.37
C ALA A 257 1.95 0.76 9.25
N ASP A 258 3.11 1.33 9.59
CA ASP A 258 4.45 0.74 9.38
C ASP A 258 4.65 0.25 7.94
N THR A 259 4.18 1.03 6.97
CA THR A 259 4.15 0.64 5.55
C THR A 259 5.17 1.45 4.76
N VAL A 260 6.06 0.74 4.07
CA VAL A 260 7.03 1.33 3.16
C VAL A 260 6.36 1.62 1.81
N VAL A 261 6.59 2.79 1.23
CA VAL A 261 5.98 3.16 -0.05
C VAL A 261 7.04 3.29 -1.14
N TYR A 262 6.90 2.49 -2.18
CA TYR A 262 7.70 2.57 -3.40
C TYR A 262 6.89 3.29 -4.46
N SER A 263 7.48 4.31 -5.07
CA SER A 263 6.83 5.07 -6.14
C SER A 263 7.51 4.82 -7.47
N ILE A 264 6.73 4.44 -8.47
CA ILE A 264 7.16 4.25 -9.86
C ILE A 264 6.54 5.37 -10.69
N TYR A 265 7.37 6.28 -11.13
CA TYR A 265 6.98 7.46 -11.86
C TYR A 265 7.02 7.22 -13.37
N PHE A 266 5.91 7.51 -14.03
CA PHE A 266 5.81 7.55 -15.47
C PHE A 266 5.77 9.00 -15.93
N ALA A 267 6.84 9.47 -16.57
CA ALA A 267 6.86 10.81 -17.12
C ALA A 267 5.81 10.92 -18.25
N GLU A 268 4.93 11.90 -18.15
CA GLU A 268 4.11 12.27 -19.32
C GLU A 268 5.06 12.60 -20.49
N PRO A 269 4.80 12.06 -21.70
CA PRO A 269 5.53 12.51 -22.86
C PRO A 269 5.24 14.01 -23.02
N HIS A 270 6.24 14.85 -22.75
CA HIS A 270 6.16 16.27 -23.02
C HIS A 270 5.71 16.43 -24.47
N ARG A 271 4.50 16.89 -24.70
CA ARG A 271 4.14 17.47 -25.97
C ARG A 271 5.08 18.64 -26.12
N SER A 272 6.10 18.46 -26.96
CA SER A 272 6.99 19.53 -27.37
C SER A 272 6.09 20.65 -27.88
N GLU A 273 5.94 21.68 -27.08
CA GLU A 273 5.40 22.99 -27.52
C GLU A 273 6.44 23.57 -28.47
N GLY A 274 6.44 23.11 -29.71
CA GLY A 274 7.42 23.56 -30.65
C GLY A 274 7.30 22.86 -31.98
N GLN A 275 6.21 23.13 -32.64
CA GLN A 275 6.17 23.39 -34.08
C GLN A 275 4.71 23.56 -34.49
N GLN A 276 4.19 24.75 -34.27
CA GLN A 276 3.17 25.22 -35.19
C GLN A 276 3.82 25.18 -36.57
N PRO A 277 3.32 24.35 -37.52
CA PRO A 277 3.71 24.51 -38.90
C PRO A 277 3.29 25.92 -39.26
N GLY A 278 4.26 26.76 -39.57
CA GLY A 278 4.03 28.11 -39.99
C GLY A 278 2.90 28.13 -41.02
N ARG A 279 1.82 28.83 -40.70
CA ARG A 279 0.84 29.25 -41.69
C ARG A 279 1.64 30.07 -42.69
N GLY A 280 2.05 29.38 -43.75
CA GLY A 280 2.59 30.00 -44.93
C GLY A 280 1.62 31.07 -45.41
N MET A 281 2.08 32.30 -45.42
CA MET A 281 1.47 33.41 -46.16
C MET A 281 1.39 33.01 -47.65
N GLY A 282 0.27 32.42 -48.02
CA GLY A 282 -0.12 32.30 -49.42
C GLY A 282 -0.57 33.69 -49.93
N ARG A 283 0.39 34.39 -50.45
CA ARG A 283 0.18 35.57 -51.26
C ARG A 283 -0.22 35.06 -52.64
N GLY A 284 -1.56 34.99 -52.92
CA GLY A 284 -2.11 34.63 -54.21
C GLY A 284 -3.14 35.67 -54.62
N GLY A 285 -2.69 36.60 -55.40
CA GLY A 285 -3.55 37.56 -56.10
C GLY A 285 -4.38 36.85 -57.17
N GLY A 286 -5.64 37.24 -57.37
CA GLY A 286 -6.52 36.85 -58.43
C GLY A 286 -7.73 37.78 -58.43
N GLY A 287 -7.58 38.87 -59.17
CA GLY A 287 -8.66 39.77 -59.39
C GLY A 287 -9.69 39.15 -60.34
N TRP A 288 -10.98 39.44 -60.13
CA TRP A 288 -12.03 39.33 -61.06
C TRP A 288 -12.78 40.65 -61.07
N PRO A 289 -12.97 41.33 -62.25
CA PRO A 289 -13.79 42.52 -62.40
C PRO A 289 -15.19 42.12 -62.87
N GLY A 290 -16.18 42.72 -62.29
CA GLY A 290 -17.46 42.71 -63.01
C GLY A 290 -18.74 42.84 -62.21
N GLY A 291 -19.39 43.93 -62.34
CA GLY A 291 -20.86 44.05 -62.47
C GLY A 291 -21.60 44.51 -61.21
N GLY A 292 -21.87 45.77 -61.00
CA GLY A 292 -23.00 46.52 -61.49
C GLY A 292 -24.26 46.25 -60.69
N GLY A 293 -24.81 47.26 -59.95
CA GLY A 293 -26.18 47.20 -59.48
C GLY A 293 -26.37 48.03 -58.17
N GLY A 294 -26.65 49.35 -58.38
CA GLY A 294 -26.98 50.23 -57.28
C GLY A 294 -28.44 50.11 -56.85
N TRP A 295 -28.65 50.34 -55.55
CA TRP A 295 -29.90 50.81 -54.98
C TRP A 295 -29.61 51.86 -53.89
N PRO A 296 -30.26 52.99 -53.92
CA PRO A 296 -30.11 54.00 -52.86
C PRO A 296 -31.26 53.86 -51.85
N GLY A 297 -31.00 54.00 -50.59
CA GLY A 297 -32.09 54.16 -49.63
C GLY A 297 -31.71 54.05 -48.17
N GLY A 298 -31.61 55.19 -47.53
CA GLY A 298 -32.12 55.40 -46.16
C GLY A 298 -31.21 55.16 -45.00
N GLY A 299 -30.58 56.16 -44.54
CA GLY A 299 -30.70 56.91 -43.27
C GLY A 299 -30.70 56.12 -41.98
N GLY A 300 -29.76 56.48 -41.10
CA GLY A 300 -29.85 56.10 -39.67
C GLY A 300 -28.50 55.96 -39.04
N GLY A 301 -27.89 57.06 -38.58
CA GLY A 301 -26.63 57.04 -37.83
C GLY A 301 -26.88 56.71 -36.38
N TYR A 302 -26.02 55.88 -35.85
CA TYR A 302 -25.68 55.84 -34.45
C TYR A 302 -24.15 55.85 -34.29
N PRO A 303 -23.61 56.75 -33.49
CA PRO A 303 -22.20 56.70 -33.11
C PRO A 303 -22.08 55.84 -31.85
N GLY A 304 -21.39 54.77 -31.91
CA GLY A 304 -21.33 53.89 -30.76
C GLY A 304 -20.10 53.02 -30.74
N GLY A 305 -19.20 53.34 -29.86
CA GLY A 305 -18.50 52.35 -29.07
C GLY A 305 -17.23 51.73 -29.60
N GLY A 306 -16.13 52.27 -29.13
CA GLY A 306 -14.79 51.73 -29.28
C GLY A 306 -14.69 50.25 -28.90
N GLY A 307 -14.18 49.48 -29.86
CA GLY A 307 -13.79 48.10 -29.61
C GLY A 307 -12.60 48.02 -28.67
N GLY A 308 -12.89 47.77 -27.40
CA GLY A 308 -11.89 47.40 -26.45
C GLY A 308 -11.23 46.11 -26.93
N ARG A 309 -9.96 46.16 -27.21
CA ARG A 309 -9.09 44.99 -27.25
C ARG A 309 -9.16 44.36 -25.89
N GLY A 310 -9.92 43.27 -25.72
CA GLY A 310 -9.89 42.37 -24.59
C GLY A 310 -8.49 41.78 -24.53
N GLY A 311 -7.62 42.39 -23.74
CA GLY A 311 -6.42 41.76 -23.23
C GLY A 311 -6.89 40.58 -22.39
N GLY A 312 -6.79 39.37 -22.93
CA GLY A 312 -6.95 38.16 -22.13
C GLY A 312 -5.98 38.25 -20.93
N GLN A 313 -6.55 38.51 -19.77
CA GLN A 313 -5.80 38.30 -18.53
C GLN A 313 -5.35 36.84 -18.59
N ARG A 314 -4.06 36.63 -18.82
CA ARG A 314 -3.43 35.37 -18.49
C ARG A 314 -3.62 35.22 -17.00
N HIS A 315 -4.56 34.33 -16.60
CA HIS A 315 -4.56 33.83 -15.24
C HIS A 315 -3.14 33.35 -14.95
N PRO A 316 -2.56 33.71 -13.82
CA PRO A 316 -1.30 33.11 -13.41
C PRO A 316 -1.51 31.61 -13.49
N GLU A 317 -0.70 30.90 -14.27
CA GLU A 317 -0.68 29.45 -14.24
C GLU A 317 -0.36 29.09 -12.80
N GLU A 318 -1.30 28.44 -12.13
CA GLU A 318 -1.04 27.83 -10.83
C GLU A 318 0.20 26.96 -11.00
N PRO A 319 1.17 27.03 -10.08
CA PRO A 319 2.37 26.23 -10.18
C PRO A 319 1.95 24.77 -10.31
N ARG A 320 2.20 24.18 -11.47
CA ARG A 320 1.91 22.75 -11.72
C ARG A 320 2.61 21.99 -10.62
N THR A 321 1.85 21.28 -9.82
CA THR A 321 2.37 20.45 -8.74
C THR A 321 3.34 19.45 -9.36
N ASP A 322 4.58 19.46 -8.93
CA ASP A 322 5.63 18.58 -9.45
C ASP A 322 5.41 17.17 -8.89
N GLY A 323 4.68 16.34 -9.64
CA GLY A 323 4.34 14.97 -9.25
C GLY A 323 5.58 14.15 -8.87
N LYS A 324 6.69 14.36 -9.56
CA LYS A 324 7.97 13.71 -9.23
C LYS A 324 8.42 14.01 -7.80
N LYS A 325 8.40 15.28 -7.39
CA LYS A 325 8.79 15.68 -6.02
C LYS A 325 7.85 15.11 -4.95
N ILE A 326 6.55 15.03 -5.27
CA ILE A 326 5.58 14.40 -4.38
C ILE A 326 5.93 12.94 -4.14
N LEU A 327 6.17 12.18 -5.21
CA LEU A 327 6.50 10.77 -5.13
C LEU A 327 7.85 10.51 -4.45
N GLU A 328 8.85 11.35 -4.72
CA GLU A 328 10.14 11.32 -4.02
C GLU A 328 9.95 11.52 -2.51
N ARG A 329 9.11 12.50 -2.11
CA ARG A 329 8.80 12.78 -0.72
C ARG A 329 8.07 11.62 -0.04
N VAL A 330 7.00 11.10 -0.65
CA VAL A 330 6.23 9.96 -0.12
C VAL A 330 7.14 8.76 0.13
N SER A 331 7.94 8.39 -0.87
CA SER A 331 8.85 7.26 -0.74
C SER A 331 9.90 7.48 0.35
N LYS A 332 10.53 8.64 0.38
CA LYS A 332 11.59 8.97 1.33
C LYS A 332 11.10 8.96 2.78
N GLU A 333 9.99 9.64 3.08
CA GLU A 333 9.47 9.76 4.44
C GLU A 333 8.95 8.43 4.99
N THR A 334 8.53 7.50 4.12
CA THR A 334 8.06 6.16 4.51
C THR A 334 9.16 5.09 4.49
N GLY A 335 10.38 5.45 4.05
CA GLY A 335 11.52 4.52 4.00
C GLY A 335 11.61 3.68 2.74
N GLY A 336 10.80 3.98 1.73
CA GLY A 336 10.84 3.35 0.43
C GLY A 336 11.75 4.05 -0.56
N ARG A 337 11.48 3.84 -1.83
CA ARG A 337 12.31 4.36 -2.92
C ARG A 337 11.47 4.86 -4.07
N PHE A 338 11.92 5.96 -4.66
CA PHE A 338 11.40 6.51 -5.90
C PHE A 338 12.15 5.92 -7.09
N PHE A 339 11.41 5.57 -8.14
CA PHE A 339 11.93 5.11 -9.43
C PHE A 339 11.27 5.89 -10.56
N GLU A 340 12.02 6.13 -11.62
CA GLU A 340 11.52 6.75 -12.84
C GLU A 340 11.65 5.75 -13.99
N VAL A 341 10.54 5.49 -14.67
CA VAL A 341 10.54 4.62 -15.84
C VAL A 341 11.18 5.36 -17.02
N THR A 342 12.18 4.74 -17.60
CA THR A 342 12.93 5.30 -18.72
C THR A 342 13.20 4.22 -19.77
N LYS A 343 13.76 4.60 -20.92
CA LYS A 343 14.21 3.62 -21.92
C LYS A 343 15.30 2.66 -21.41
N LYS A 344 16.04 3.06 -20.37
CA LYS A 344 17.13 2.29 -19.77
C LYS A 344 16.72 1.53 -18.52
N GLN A 345 15.58 1.85 -17.95
CA GLN A 345 15.04 1.22 -16.73
C GLN A 345 13.54 1.01 -16.93
N THR A 346 13.18 -0.19 -17.30
CA THR A 346 11.80 -0.61 -17.53
C THR A 346 11.07 -0.84 -16.21
N VAL A 347 9.74 -0.85 -16.23
CA VAL A 347 8.92 -1.16 -15.04
C VAL A 347 9.24 -2.56 -14.49
N GLY A 348 9.55 -3.53 -15.35
CA GLY A 348 9.95 -4.88 -14.93
C GLY A 348 11.24 -4.87 -14.12
N GLU A 349 12.29 -4.19 -14.60
CA GLU A 349 13.57 -4.07 -13.89
C GLU A 349 13.44 -3.31 -12.57
N ILE A 350 12.50 -2.35 -12.51
CA ILE A 350 12.17 -1.65 -11.26
C ILE A 350 11.51 -2.62 -10.28
N TYR A 351 10.57 -3.42 -10.73
CA TYR A 351 9.94 -4.44 -9.91
C TYR A 351 10.95 -5.46 -9.37
N ASP A 352 11.88 -5.95 -10.22
CA ASP A 352 12.96 -6.84 -9.78
C ASP A 352 13.80 -6.20 -8.67
N SER A 353 14.10 -4.90 -8.79
CA SER A 353 14.82 -4.15 -7.75
C SER A 353 14.03 -4.03 -6.45
N ILE A 354 12.71 -3.83 -6.52
CA ILE A 354 11.82 -3.79 -5.33
C ILE A 354 11.74 -5.17 -4.67
N VAL A 355 11.61 -6.24 -5.47
CA VAL A 355 11.62 -7.62 -4.99
C VAL A 355 12.91 -7.93 -4.23
N GLU A 356 14.06 -7.61 -4.83
CA GLU A 356 15.36 -7.82 -4.20
C GLU A 356 15.46 -7.06 -2.87
N GLU A 357 15.05 -5.78 -2.86
CA GLU A 357 15.08 -4.95 -1.67
C GLU A 357 14.20 -5.51 -0.56
N LEU A 358 12.94 -5.76 -0.84
CA LEU A 358 11.99 -6.28 0.16
C LEU A 358 12.38 -7.64 0.73
N ARG A 359 13.10 -8.48 -0.05
CA ARG A 359 13.54 -9.80 0.43
C ARG A 359 14.84 -9.77 1.22
N THR A 360 15.62 -8.72 1.07
CA THR A 360 16.98 -8.65 1.66
C THR A 360 17.13 -7.58 2.72
N GLN A 361 16.07 -6.84 2.99
CA GLN A 361 16.00 -5.76 3.96
C GLN A 361 16.30 -6.25 5.37
N TYR A 362 17.12 -5.48 6.11
CA TYR A 362 17.28 -5.67 7.55
C TYR A 362 16.04 -5.18 8.29
N SER A 363 15.71 -5.85 9.38
CA SER A 363 14.74 -5.40 10.38
C SER A 363 15.49 -5.03 11.65
N MET A 364 15.42 -3.76 12.03
CA MET A 364 16.01 -3.24 13.25
C MET A 364 14.92 -2.82 14.21
N GLY A 365 15.12 -3.09 15.50
CA GLY A 365 14.17 -2.68 16.52
C GLY A 365 14.87 -2.04 17.72
N TYR A 366 14.27 -1.01 18.26
CA TYR A 366 14.69 -0.39 19.52
C TYR A 366 13.46 -0.02 20.36
N THR A 367 13.70 0.21 21.64
CA THR A 367 12.68 0.70 22.55
C THR A 367 13.02 2.15 22.85
N PRO A 368 12.15 3.10 22.51
CA PRO A 368 12.33 4.49 22.86
C PRO A 368 12.55 4.70 24.35
N ASP A 369 13.36 5.67 24.72
CA ASP A 369 13.50 6.06 26.12
C ASP A 369 12.18 6.67 26.63
N LYS A 370 11.92 6.57 27.96
CA LYS A 370 10.67 7.05 28.56
C LYS A 370 10.39 8.54 28.28
N ASP A 371 11.43 9.34 28.10
CA ASP A 371 11.31 10.77 27.80
C ASP A 371 10.88 11.03 26.34
N SER A 372 11.06 10.06 25.44
CA SER A 372 10.63 10.10 24.03
C SER A 372 9.28 9.40 23.79
N SER A 373 8.61 8.95 24.86
CA SER A 373 7.27 8.33 24.76
C SER A 373 6.13 9.36 24.60
N ALA A 374 6.44 10.62 24.38
CA ALA A 374 5.45 11.64 24.06
C ALA A 374 4.68 11.27 22.79
N SER A 375 3.38 11.54 22.75
CA SER A 375 2.60 11.37 21.52
C SER A 375 3.05 12.38 20.46
N GLY A 376 3.19 11.96 19.23
CA GLY A 376 3.55 12.83 18.13
C GLY A 376 4.52 12.16 17.14
N TYR A 377 5.08 12.99 16.28
CA TYR A 377 6.10 12.55 15.32
C TYR A 377 7.48 12.56 15.95
N HIS A 378 8.21 11.45 15.82
CA HIS A 378 9.59 11.29 16.26
C HIS A 378 10.50 11.10 15.07
N HIS A 379 11.55 11.90 15.00
CA HIS A 379 12.52 11.83 13.92
C HIS A 379 13.58 10.75 14.19
N VAL A 380 13.82 9.87 13.22
CA VAL A 380 14.81 8.80 13.31
C VAL A 380 15.96 9.08 12.37
N THR A 381 17.18 9.03 12.89
CA THR A 381 18.40 9.11 12.10
C THR A 381 19.20 7.83 12.26
N LEU A 382 19.37 7.10 11.16
CA LEU A 382 20.18 5.88 11.11
C LEU A 382 21.37 6.11 10.18
N ALA A 383 22.57 5.84 10.67
CA ALA A 383 23.78 5.93 9.89
C ALA A 383 24.60 4.64 9.99
N VAL A 384 25.32 4.30 8.92
CA VAL A 384 26.29 3.22 8.88
C VAL A 384 27.70 3.75 9.10
N LYS A 385 28.50 3.06 9.91
CA LYS A 385 29.87 3.47 10.25
C LYS A 385 30.85 3.25 9.10
N LYS A 386 30.58 2.28 8.22
CA LYS A 386 31.42 1.97 7.07
C LYS A 386 31.28 3.04 6.00
N LYS A 387 32.40 3.46 5.41
CA LYS A 387 32.44 4.46 4.33
C LYS A 387 31.83 3.89 3.04
N ASP A 388 31.40 4.77 2.15
CA ASP A 388 30.87 4.43 0.82
C ASP A 388 29.58 3.58 0.83
N LEU A 389 28.86 3.57 1.95
CA LEU A 389 27.54 2.93 2.08
C LEU A 389 26.46 3.97 2.32
N THR A 390 25.30 3.73 1.70
CA THR A 390 24.10 4.56 1.87
C THR A 390 23.02 3.74 2.58
N VAL A 391 22.42 4.33 3.61
CA VAL A 391 21.32 3.72 4.38
C VAL A 391 20.01 4.31 3.91
N GLN A 392 19.02 3.45 3.71
CA GLN A 392 17.65 3.80 3.42
C GLN A 392 16.77 3.20 4.50
N THR A 393 15.99 4.05 5.16
CA THR A 393 14.98 3.70 6.17
C THR A 393 13.97 4.85 6.26
N ARG A 394 12.90 4.69 7.02
CA ARG A 394 11.95 5.79 7.27
C ARG A 394 12.60 6.91 8.09
N GLU A 395 12.21 8.16 7.81
CA GLU A 395 12.75 9.32 8.51
C GLU A 395 12.18 9.52 9.92
N GLY A 396 11.11 8.82 10.26
CA GLY A 396 10.48 8.90 11.56
C GLY A 396 9.24 8.03 11.67
N TYR A 397 8.54 8.18 12.78
CA TYR A 397 7.30 7.48 13.04
C TYR A 397 6.39 8.31 13.95
N TYR A 398 5.11 7.97 13.99
CA TYR A 398 4.15 8.58 14.90
C TYR A 398 3.96 7.67 16.13
N ALA A 399 4.22 8.21 17.33
CA ALA A 399 3.85 7.55 18.57
C ALA A 399 2.35 7.83 18.86
N ASP A 400 1.60 6.74 19.11
CA ASP A 400 0.22 6.89 19.58
C ASP A 400 0.20 7.33 21.04
N ARG A 401 -0.80 8.11 21.40
CA ARG A 401 -1.04 8.49 22.79
C ARG A 401 -1.36 7.23 23.59
N GLU A 402 -0.57 6.89 24.60
CA GLU A 402 -1.00 5.89 25.57
C GLU A 402 -2.33 6.37 26.20
N VAL A 403 -3.41 5.69 25.83
CA VAL A 403 -4.66 5.83 26.59
C VAL A 403 -4.40 5.07 27.89
N ALA A 404 -4.06 5.79 28.94
CA ALA A 404 -3.97 5.22 30.29
C ALA A 404 -5.26 4.41 30.52
N ALA A 405 -5.14 3.09 30.62
CA ALA A 405 -6.25 2.24 30.99
C ALA A 405 -6.72 2.68 32.38
N THR A 406 -7.79 3.47 32.40
CA THR A 406 -8.48 3.84 33.64
C THR A 406 -9.10 2.57 34.16
N SER A 407 -8.40 1.91 35.09
CA SER A 407 -8.97 0.82 35.87
C SER A 407 -10.18 1.38 36.65
N ARG A 408 -11.36 0.99 36.23
CA ARG A 408 -12.59 1.10 37.02
C ARG A 408 -12.80 -0.20 37.80
#